data_6c8e62d2c13dd4a6eaaf99127850e12b
#
_entry.id   6c8e62d2c13dd4a6eaaf99127850e12b
#
_cell.length_a   1.000
_cell.length_b   1.000
_cell.length_c   1.000
_cell.angle_alpha   90.00
_cell.angle_beta   90.00
_cell.angle_gamma   90.00
#
_symmetry.space_group_name_H-M   'P 1'
#
loop_
_entity.id
_entity.type
_entity.pdbx_description
1 polymer ?
#
loop_
_entity_poly.entity_id
_entity_poly.type
_entity_poly.pdbx_seq_one_letter_code
_entity_poly.pdbx_strand_id
1 'polypeptide(L)'
;GDGAFGEDGPDGVDLDRNFMHLWPEHGAGAGPYQLCESESLALATFVLEHRHITWALTFGRHDSIVNPLGSDGVDINREVVTGIDKGDAELYAELSKLFRDTTGQTRAPKADLAGSFHAWAYAQRGVIGAATVVWGRPEPVEAEAPAEEEALPVEGAVDESIVESTDEGTPVEEAAAVAADDEEAEVPAEKPRGGDTADEERAWLTYSDSLGGAGFVPWRAFEHPTLGAVEIGGFVPGFQMNPPAAELDALADKQLAFVVALLERRANVAVRGPQVRRLTDGLYEVRLALVNEGRLPTTTAMGARARPVLPTVVRLELAPENVLAGALVEQVWRLAAGARHEQVWTLRVPAGTPLEIALLDDRYGDRSITFTADETTTPTIAPRAKELR
;
A
#
# COMPACT_ATOMS: atom_id res chain seq x y z
N GLY A 1 -9.59 -14.67 26.62
CA GLY A 1 -8.72 -15.84 26.72
C GLY A 1 -9.28 -16.79 27.74
N ASP A 2 -9.33 -18.04 27.42
CA ASP A 2 -9.74 -19.15 28.28
C ASP A 2 -8.63 -19.61 29.24
N GLY A 3 -7.45 -18.96 29.17
CA GLY A 3 -6.28 -19.26 30.00
C GLY A 3 -5.37 -20.36 29.46
N ALA A 4 -5.63 -20.86 28.27
CA ALA A 4 -4.72 -21.76 27.56
C ALA A 4 -3.61 -20.97 26.84
N PHE A 5 -2.45 -21.56 26.71
CA PHE A 5 -1.30 -20.99 26.01
C PHE A 5 -0.85 -21.96 24.91
N GLY A 6 -0.53 -21.40 23.73
CA GLY A 6 -0.01 -22.20 22.62
C GLY A 6 -1.09 -23.00 21.87
N GLU A 7 -2.31 -22.46 21.77
CA GLU A 7 -3.43 -23.05 21.03
C GLU A 7 -3.30 -22.92 19.52
N ASP A 8 -2.44 -21.99 19.09
CA ASP A 8 -2.09 -21.83 17.68
C ASP A 8 -1.35 -23.06 17.17
N GLY A 9 -1.48 -23.34 15.88
CA GLY A 9 -0.62 -24.31 15.22
C GLY A 9 0.86 -23.98 15.43
N PRO A 10 1.76 -24.88 15.09
CA PRO A 10 3.22 -24.69 15.31
C PRO A 10 3.78 -23.41 14.66
N ASP A 11 3.07 -22.85 13.70
CA ASP A 11 3.46 -21.63 12.98
C ASP A 11 2.80 -20.33 13.52
N GLY A 12 1.85 -20.44 14.46
CA GLY A 12 1.11 -19.31 15.03
C GLY A 12 0.21 -18.60 14.03
N VAL A 13 -0.25 -17.37 14.39
CA VAL A 13 -1.00 -16.48 13.49
C VAL A 13 -0.07 -15.39 12.95
N ASP A 14 -0.05 -15.22 11.65
CA ASP A 14 0.63 -14.11 11.00
C ASP A 14 -0.23 -12.84 11.11
N LEU A 15 0.17 -11.88 11.93
CA LEU A 15 -0.57 -10.64 12.15
C LEU A 15 -0.85 -9.87 10.85
N ASP A 16 0.05 -9.96 9.84
CA ASP A 16 -0.14 -9.32 8.54
C ASP A 16 -0.95 -10.17 7.54
N ARG A 17 -1.64 -11.21 8.05
CA ARG A 17 -2.68 -12.00 7.35
C ARG A 17 -4.02 -12.00 8.09
N ASN A 18 -4.15 -11.21 9.15
CA ASN A 18 -5.31 -11.24 10.05
C ASN A 18 -6.26 -10.06 9.88
N PHE A 19 -5.98 -9.12 8.94
CA PHE A 19 -6.87 -7.98 8.63
C PHE A 19 -7.95 -8.35 7.64
N MET A 20 -9.03 -7.56 7.59
CA MET A 20 -10.28 -7.89 6.90
C MET A 20 -10.19 -7.91 5.37
N HIS A 21 -9.28 -7.13 4.76
CA HIS A 21 -9.23 -7.03 3.31
C HIS A 21 -8.64 -8.29 2.69
N LEU A 22 -9.41 -8.95 1.82
CA LEU A 22 -9.02 -10.22 1.19
C LEU A 22 -8.57 -11.29 2.21
N TRP A 23 -9.13 -11.27 3.41
CA TRP A 23 -8.76 -12.22 4.45
C TRP A 23 -8.90 -13.66 3.94
N PRO A 24 -7.84 -14.47 4.01
CA PRO A 24 -7.86 -15.82 3.47
C PRO A 24 -8.48 -16.78 4.49
N GLU A 25 -9.80 -16.92 4.45
CA GLU A 25 -10.54 -17.85 5.31
C GLU A 25 -9.92 -19.27 5.22
N HIS A 26 -9.60 -19.85 6.37
CA HIS A 26 -8.89 -21.13 6.50
C HIS A 26 -7.47 -21.15 5.89
N GLY A 27 -6.91 -19.99 5.52
CA GLY A 27 -5.53 -19.89 5.05
C GLY A 27 -4.51 -20.10 6.19
N ALA A 28 -3.38 -20.70 5.87
CA ALA A 28 -2.30 -20.86 6.84
C ALA A 28 -1.88 -19.51 7.43
N GLY A 29 -1.78 -19.43 8.75
CA GLY A 29 -1.41 -18.21 9.48
C GLY A 29 -2.47 -17.11 9.51
N ALA A 30 -3.67 -17.30 8.96
CA ALA A 30 -4.70 -16.27 8.93
C ALA A 30 -5.51 -16.13 10.23
N GLY A 31 -5.39 -17.13 11.11
CA GLY A 31 -6.20 -17.23 12.32
C GLY A 31 -7.63 -17.73 12.06
N PRO A 32 -8.39 -18.05 13.10
CA PRO A 32 -9.75 -18.60 12.98
C PRO A 32 -10.79 -17.59 12.48
N TYR A 33 -10.54 -16.28 12.64
CA TYR A 33 -11.38 -15.19 12.15
C TYR A 33 -10.56 -13.88 12.02
N GLN A 34 -11.12 -12.94 11.31
CA GLN A 34 -10.49 -11.62 11.09
C GLN A 34 -10.29 -10.89 12.42
N LEU A 35 -9.10 -10.30 12.62
CA LEU A 35 -8.74 -9.58 13.85
C LEU A 35 -8.89 -10.45 15.12
N CYS A 36 -8.62 -11.76 15.03
CA CYS A 36 -8.63 -12.64 16.17
C CYS A 36 -7.52 -12.33 17.18
N GLU A 37 -6.41 -11.76 16.69
CA GLU A 37 -5.29 -11.39 17.54
C GLU A 37 -5.48 -10.02 18.17
N SER A 38 -5.12 -9.91 19.45
CA SER A 38 -5.22 -8.65 20.21
C SER A 38 -4.44 -7.51 19.55
N GLU A 39 -3.32 -7.80 18.95
CA GLU A 39 -2.43 -6.84 18.29
C GLU A 39 -3.07 -6.30 17.00
N SER A 40 -3.58 -7.16 16.14
CA SER A 40 -4.27 -6.73 14.91
C SER A 40 -5.54 -5.96 15.22
N LEU A 41 -6.31 -6.39 16.23
CA LEU A 41 -7.50 -5.69 16.71
C LEU A 41 -7.15 -4.31 17.27
N ALA A 42 -6.10 -4.22 18.10
CA ALA A 42 -5.66 -2.94 18.69
C ALA A 42 -5.19 -1.98 17.61
N LEU A 43 -4.41 -2.44 16.63
CA LEU A 43 -3.93 -1.61 15.52
C LEU A 43 -5.09 -1.14 14.63
N ALA A 44 -6.03 -2.01 14.29
CA ALA A 44 -7.22 -1.64 13.51
C ALA A 44 -8.06 -0.60 14.27
N THR A 45 -8.30 -0.80 15.55
CA THR A 45 -9.03 0.15 16.42
C THR A 45 -8.34 1.50 16.47
N PHE A 46 -7.02 1.51 16.67
CA PHE A 46 -6.22 2.73 16.67
C PHE A 46 -6.39 3.53 15.37
N VAL A 47 -6.30 2.88 14.20
CA VAL A 47 -6.46 3.55 12.91
C VAL A 47 -7.91 4.07 12.73
N LEU A 48 -8.91 3.34 13.24
CA LEU A 48 -10.32 3.76 13.18
C LEU A 48 -10.60 5.00 14.04
N GLU A 49 -10.01 5.09 15.21
CA GLU A 49 -10.16 6.22 16.14
C GLU A 49 -9.36 7.46 15.70
N HIS A 50 -8.24 7.26 14.96
CA HIS A 50 -7.35 8.32 14.54
C HIS A 50 -7.57 8.72 13.08
N ARG A 51 -8.71 9.40 12.81
CA ARG A 51 -9.14 9.79 11.45
C ARG A 51 -8.19 10.72 10.71
N HIS A 52 -7.23 11.33 11.40
CA HIS A 52 -6.18 12.18 10.81
C HIS A 52 -5.05 11.39 10.15
N ILE A 53 -4.98 10.08 10.30
CA ILE A 53 -4.03 9.23 9.59
C ILE A 53 -4.34 9.29 8.10
N THR A 54 -3.36 9.72 7.30
CA THR A 54 -3.49 9.85 5.85
C THR A 54 -2.71 8.79 5.08
N TRP A 55 -1.76 8.11 5.73
CA TRP A 55 -1.03 7.00 5.16
C TRP A 55 -0.45 6.09 6.26
N ALA A 56 -0.21 4.85 5.88
CA ALA A 56 0.34 3.80 6.71
C ALA A 56 1.45 3.06 5.94
N LEU A 57 2.64 3.00 6.53
CA LEU A 57 3.79 2.31 5.99
C LEU A 57 4.13 1.14 6.90
N THR A 58 4.14 -0.07 6.36
CA THR A 58 4.52 -1.29 7.05
C THR A 58 5.94 -1.68 6.65
N PHE A 59 6.78 -1.95 7.64
CA PHE A 59 8.07 -2.60 7.46
C PHE A 59 7.92 -4.06 7.84
N GLY A 60 8.00 -4.97 6.86
CA GLY A 60 7.70 -6.37 7.10
C GLY A 60 8.14 -7.28 5.97
N ARG A 61 7.41 -8.39 5.77
CA ARG A 61 7.73 -9.42 4.78
C ARG A 61 7.17 -9.13 3.38
N HIS A 62 6.22 -8.22 3.28
CA HIS A 62 5.56 -7.88 2.02
C HIS A 62 6.16 -6.61 1.42
N ASP A 63 6.08 -6.50 0.10
CA ASP A 63 6.44 -5.28 -0.62
C ASP A 63 5.32 -4.85 -1.56
N SER A 64 4.97 -3.60 -1.50
CA SER A 64 4.06 -2.94 -2.45
C SER A 64 4.59 -1.57 -2.90
N ILE A 65 5.87 -1.29 -2.62
CA ILE A 65 6.54 -0.04 -2.99
C ILE A 65 7.58 -0.27 -4.08
N VAL A 66 8.52 -1.22 -3.90
CA VAL A 66 9.51 -1.54 -4.95
C VAL A 66 8.79 -2.02 -6.20
N ASN A 67 7.80 -2.89 -6.02
CA ASN A 67 6.93 -3.41 -7.06
C ASN A 67 5.47 -2.99 -6.79
N PRO A 68 5.04 -1.81 -7.27
CA PRO A 68 3.67 -1.35 -7.06
C PRO A 68 2.64 -2.35 -7.58
N LEU A 69 1.54 -2.44 -6.86
CA LEU A 69 0.42 -3.29 -7.25
C LEU A 69 -0.21 -2.83 -8.56
N GLY A 70 -0.73 -3.78 -9.35
CA GLY A 70 -1.48 -3.45 -10.55
C GLY A 70 -2.76 -2.67 -10.26
N SER A 71 -3.15 -1.82 -11.20
CA SER A 71 -4.34 -0.96 -11.07
C SER A 71 -5.63 -1.56 -11.65
N ASP A 72 -5.57 -2.76 -12.21
CA ASP A 72 -6.72 -3.42 -12.86
C ASP A 72 -7.26 -4.61 -12.06
N GLY A 73 -6.67 -4.88 -10.89
CA GLY A 73 -7.05 -6.01 -10.05
C GLY A 73 -8.41 -5.78 -9.40
N VAL A 74 -9.36 -6.67 -9.71
CA VAL A 74 -10.63 -6.84 -8.99
C VAL A 74 -10.85 -8.32 -8.80
N ASP A 75 -11.62 -8.70 -7.78
CA ASP A 75 -11.99 -10.11 -7.59
C ASP A 75 -12.87 -10.62 -8.74
N ILE A 76 -13.13 -11.91 -8.76
CA ILE A 76 -13.94 -12.56 -9.81
C ILE A 76 -15.35 -11.97 -9.90
N ASN A 77 -15.90 -11.47 -8.80
CA ASN A 77 -17.22 -10.85 -8.72
C ASN A 77 -17.16 -9.34 -9.03
N ARG A 78 -15.96 -8.77 -9.16
CA ARG A 78 -15.71 -7.33 -9.32
C ARG A 78 -16.18 -6.46 -8.15
N GLU A 79 -16.30 -7.04 -6.98
CA GLU A 79 -16.77 -6.36 -5.77
C GLU A 79 -15.62 -5.83 -4.92
N VAL A 80 -14.50 -6.59 -4.86
CA VAL A 80 -13.35 -6.27 -4.03
C VAL A 80 -12.15 -5.90 -4.91
N VAL A 81 -11.46 -4.81 -4.58
CA VAL A 81 -10.25 -4.40 -5.28
C VAL A 81 -9.07 -5.27 -4.81
N THR A 82 -8.44 -5.96 -5.74
CA THR A 82 -7.27 -6.83 -5.48
C THR A 82 -5.93 -6.12 -5.76
N GLY A 83 -5.97 -4.84 -6.08
CA GLY A 83 -4.81 -4.00 -6.36
C GLY A 83 -5.06 -2.57 -5.90
N ILE A 84 -4.65 -1.59 -6.71
CA ILE A 84 -4.90 -0.17 -6.48
C ILE A 84 -5.93 0.39 -7.47
N ASP A 85 -6.60 1.48 -7.08
CA ASP A 85 -7.47 2.22 -7.99
C ASP A 85 -6.65 2.85 -9.12
N LYS A 86 -7.21 2.87 -10.35
CA LYS A 86 -6.53 3.50 -11.51
C LYS A 86 -6.13 4.95 -11.26
N GLY A 87 -6.94 5.69 -10.49
CA GLY A 87 -6.66 7.06 -10.12
C GLY A 87 -5.51 7.23 -9.12
N ASP A 88 -4.98 6.13 -8.57
CA ASP A 88 -3.84 6.10 -7.66
C ASP A 88 -2.58 5.49 -8.29
N ALA A 89 -2.65 4.97 -9.52
CA ALA A 89 -1.52 4.30 -10.18
C ALA A 89 -0.28 5.21 -10.29
N GLU A 90 -0.47 6.47 -10.69
CA GLU A 90 0.61 7.45 -10.79
C GLU A 90 1.22 7.76 -9.43
N LEU A 91 0.38 7.92 -8.39
CA LEU A 91 0.82 8.12 -7.02
C LEU A 91 1.75 6.99 -6.55
N TYR A 92 1.37 5.73 -6.74
CA TYR A 92 2.18 4.58 -6.33
C TYR A 92 3.44 4.42 -7.19
N ALA A 93 3.40 4.77 -8.48
CA ALA A 93 4.58 4.82 -9.33
C ALA A 93 5.60 5.87 -8.84
N GLU A 94 5.14 7.06 -8.44
CA GLU A 94 5.98 8.09 -7.84
C GLU A 94 6.57 7.66 -6.49
N LEU A 95 5.78 7.01 -5.64
CA LEU A 95 6.27 6.46 -4.36
C LEU A 95 7.32 5.39 -4.57
N SER A 96 7.12 4.50 -5.54
CA SER A 96 8.08 3.48 -5.94
C SER A 96 9.40 4.10 -6.40
N LYS A 97 9.31 5.10 -7.28
CA LYS A 97 10.49 5.82 -7.75
C LYS A 97 11.23 6.48 -6.60
N LEU A 98 10.52 7.20 -5.73
CA LEU A 98 11.10 7.86 -4.57
C LEU A 98 11.82 6.86 -3.65
N PHE A 99 11.20 5.73 -3.38
CA PHE A 99 11.77 4.68 -2.54
C PHE A 99 13.07 4.14 -3.12
N ARG A 100 13.05 3.74 -4.39
CA ARG A 100 14.24 3.24 -5.09
C ARG A 100 15.36 4.27 -5.17
N ASP A 101 15.03 5.53 -5.48
CA ASP A 101 16.01 6.60 -5.56
C ASP A 101 16.66 6.89 -4.19
N THR A 102 15.90 6.72 -3.09
CA THR A 102 16.37 7.04 -1.74
C THR A 102 17.12 5.88 -1.09
N THR A 103 16.60 4.66 -1.24
CA THR A 103 17.15 3.48 -0.54
C THR A 103 18.15 2.70 -1.38
N GLY A 104 18.08 2.85 -2.71
CA GLY A 104 18.84 2.02 -3.66
C GLY A 104 18.27 0.60 -3.81
N GLN A 105 17.15 0.27 -3.15
CA GLN A 105 16.55 -1.04 -3.21
C GLN A 105 15.72 -1.18 -4.48
N THR A 106 16.06 -2.15 -5.33
CA THR A 106 15.41 -2.40 -6.62
C THR A 106 14.69 -3.73 -6.68
N ARG A 107 14.89 -4.59 -5.67
CA ARG A 107 14.27 -5.90 -5.56
C ARG A 107 13.53 -6.06 -4.24
N ALA A 108 12.39 -6.71 -4.32
CA ALA A 108 11.60 -7.08 -3.16
C ALA A 108 10.74 -8.30 -3.50
N PRO A 109 10.31 -9.10 -2.51
CA PRO A 109 9.38 -10.18 -2.71
C PRO A 109 8.05 -9.63 -3.24
N LYS A 110 7.31 -10.47 -3.94
CA LYS A 110 5.96 -10.10 -4.41
C LYS A 110 5.05 -9.86 -3.19
N ALA A 111 4.24 -8.80 -3.26
CA ALA A 111 3.25 -8.53 -2.22
C ALA A 111 2.20 -9.65 -2.13
N ASP A 112 1.90 -10.08 -0.91
CA ASP A 112 0.68 -10.80 -0.59
C ASP A 112 -0.30 -9.82 0.09
N LEU A 113 -1.47 -9.65 -0.52
CA LEU A 113 -2.50 -8.73 -0.05
C LEU A 113 -3.48 -9.39 0.91
N ALA A 114 -3.49 -10.73 0.95
CA ALA A 114 -4.48 -11.51 1.65
C ALA A 114 -4.39 -11.30 3.17
N GLY A 115 -5.34 -10.51 3.69
CA GLY A 115 -5.42 -10.17 5.11
C GLY A 115 -4.35 -9.19 5.59
N SER A 116 -3.62 -8.51 4.69
CA SER A 116 -2.52 -7.63 5.08
C SER A 116 -3.01 -6.27 5.60
N PHE A 117 -2.27 -5.70 6.56
CA PHE A 117 -2.57 -4.38 7.13
C PHE A 117 -2.54 -3.26 6.10
N HIS A 118 -1.52 -3.23 5.25
CA HIS A 118 -1.37 -2.16 4.24
C HIS A 118 -2.50 -2.19 3.20
N ALA A 119 -2.94 -3.38 2.77
CA ALA A 119 -4.04 -3.52 1.83
C ALA A 119 -5.38 -3.14 2.47
N TRP A 120 -5.61 -3.52 3.73
CA TRP A 120 -6.76 -3.06 4.50
C TRP A 120 -6.79 -1.54 4.68
N ALA A 121 -5.67 -0.95 5.07
CA ALA A 121 -5.54 0.49 5.24
C ALA A 121 -5.85 1.25 3.94
N TYR A 122 -5.39 0.75 2.80
CA TYR A 122 -5.68 1.34 1.51
C TYR A 122 -7.16 1.14 1.11
N ALA A 123 -7.62 -0.11 1.05
CA ALA A 123 -8.92 -0.46 0.47
C ALA A 123 -10.10 -0.02 1.35
N GLN A 124 -9.99 -0.17 2.67
CA GLN A 124 -11.09 0.08 3.60
C GLN A 124 -10.95 1.38 4.39
N ARG A 125 -9.75 1.99 4.45
CA ARG A 125 -9.56 3.29 5.13
C ARG A 125 -9.23 4.43 4.17
N GLY A 126 -8.96 4.13 2.89
CA GLY A 126 -8.68 5.13 1.88
C GLY A 126 -7.41 5.95 2.13
N VAL A 127 -6.52 5.46 2.99
CA VAL A 127 -5.20 6.05 3.23
C VAL A 127 -4.18 5.49 2.24
N ILE A 128 -3.04 6.12 2.10
CA ILE A 128 -1.94 5.56 1.32
C ILE A 128 -1.37 4.38 2.13
N GLY A 129 -1.80 3.17 1.80
CA GLY A 129 -1.33 1.93 2.42
C GLY A 129 -0.20 1.33 1.61
N ALA A 130 0.96 1.11 2.23
CA ALA A 130 2.12 0.57 1.56
C ALA A 130 2.95 -0.31 2.51
N ALA A 131 3.59 -1.33 1.96
CA ALA A 131 4.49 -2.20 2.68
C ALA A 131 5.84 -2.27 1.97
N THR A 132 6.90 -2.43 2.72
CA THR A 132 8.24 -2.65 2.20
C THR A 132 9.03 -3.58 3.08
N VAL A 133 9.91 -4.35 2.46
CA VAL A 133 10.98 -5.05 3.16
C VAL A 133 12.14 -4.08 3.36
N VAL A 134 12.75 -4.10 4.56
CA VAL A 134 13.86 -3.20 4.87
C VAL A 134 15.12 -3.60 4.11
N TRP A 135 15.25 -4.91 3.82
CA TRP A 135 16.43 -5.51 3.24
C TRP A 135 16.05 -6.69 2.33
N GLY A 136 16.83 -6.91 1.33
CA GLY A 136 16.77 -8.08 0.48
C GLY A 136 18.16 -8.62 0.24
N ARG A 137 18.27 -9.92 -0.05
CA ARG A 137 19.55 -10.55 -0.34
C ARG A 137 20.31 -9.76 -1.41
N PRO A 138 21.57 -9.35 -1.16
CA PRO A 138 22.41 -8.73 -2.19
C PRO A 138 22.57 -9.66 -3.40
N GLU A 139 22.60 -9.09 -4.59
CA GLU A 139 23.02 -9.86 -5.76
C GLU A 139 24.50 -10.21 -5.63
N PRO A 140 24.90 -11.42 -6.06
CA PRO A 140 26.28 -11.68 -6.27
C PRO A 140 26.82 -10.64 -7.22
N VAL A 141 27.85 -9.88 -6.83
CA VAL A 141 28.62 -9.11 -7.79
C VAL A 141 29.18 -10.14 -8.76
N GLU A 142 28.73 -10.15 -10.00
CA GLU A 142 29.40 -10.92 -11.03
C GLU A 142 30.87 -10.49 -10.97
N ALA A 143 31.73 -11.39 -10.49
CA ALA A 143 33.15 -11.19 -10.61
C ALA A 143 33.39 -11.00 -12.11
N GLU A 144 33.92 -9.83 -12.53
CA GLU A 144 34.36 -9.65 -13.89
C GLU A 144 35.14 -10.89 -14.28
N ALA A 145 34.59 -11.66 -15.23
CA ALA A 145 35.27 -12.83 -15.74
C ALA A 145 36.66 -12.34 -16.19
N PRO A 146 37.74 -13.03 -15.77
CA PRO A 146 39.07 -12.67 -16.24
C PRO A 146 38.98 -12.63 -17.75
N ALA A 147 39.45 -11.51 -18.36
CA ALA A 147 39.46 -11.31 -19.80
C ALA A 147 40.00 -12.57 -20.46
N GLU A 148 39.16 -13.25 -21.25
CA GLU A 148 39.58 -14.37 -22.05
C GLU A 148 40.66 -13.85 -23.01
N GLU A 149 41.86 -14.37 -22.85
CA GLU A 149 42.95 -14.20 -23.80
C GLU A 149 42.45 -14.66 -25.18
N GLU A 150 42.43 -13.78 -26.14
CA GLU A 150 42.08 -14.03 -27.54
C GLU A 150 42.82 -15.26 -28.07
N ALA A 151 42.13 -16.41 -28.17
CA ALA A 151 42.61 -17.54 -28.94
C ALA A 151 42.29 -17.31 -30.42
N LEU A 152 43.31 -17.24 -31.20
CA LEU A 152 43.31 -17.07 -32.68
C LEU A 152 42.43 -18.14 -33.38
N PRO A 153 41.79 -17.82 -34.49
CA PRO A 153 40.84 -18.69 -35.17
C PRO A 153 41.52 -19.85 -35.91
N VAL A 154 41.05 -21.06 -35.71
CA VAL A 154 41.33 -22.19 -36.58
C VAL A 154 40.15 -22.37 -37.55
N GLU A 155 40.46 -22.13 -38.85
CA GLU A 155 39.59 -22.42 -40.00
C GLU A 155 39.40 -23.96 -40.18
N GLY A 156 38.19 -24.36 -40.57
CA GLY A 156 37.94 -25.63 -41.24
C GLY A 156 36.51 -26.12 -41.12
N ALA A 157 35.63 -25.71 -42.05
CA ALA A 157 34.70 -26.40 -42.98
C ALA A 157 34.15 -27.81 -42.49
N VAL A 158 32.92 -28.13 -42.68
CA VAL A 158 31.89 -28.31 -43.74
C VAL A 158 30.57 -28.78 -43.13
N ASP A 159 29.52 -28.21 -43.46
CA ASP A 159 28.32 -28.46 -44.29
C ASP A 159 27.65 -29.88 -44.20
N GLU A 160 26.40 -29.82 -44.17
CA GLU A 160 25.25 -30.70 -44.62
C GLU A 160 24.24 -30.93 -43.52
N SER A 161 23.07 -30.51 -43.63
CA SER A 161 21.89 -30.48 -44.51
C SER A 161 20.66 -30.98 -43.74
N ILE A 162 19.65 -30.15 -43.73
CA ILE A 162 18.22 -30.34 -43.98
C ILE A 162 17.61 -31.73 -43.75
N VAL A 163 16.52 -31.81 -42.94
CA VAL A 163 15.23 -32.41 -43.33
C VAL A 163 14.07 -31.82 -42.53
N GLU A 164 13.16 -31.22 -43.24
CA GLU A 164 11.77 -30.94 -42.89
C GLU A 164 10.94 -32.22 -42.70
N SER A 165 9.96 -32.25 -41.81
CA SER A 165 8.65 -32.80 -42.14
C SER A 165 7.56 -32.39 -41.15
N THR A 166 6.57 -31.76 -41.70
CA THR A 166 5.17 -31.56 -41.25
C THR A 166 4.48 -32.89 -40.94
N ASP A 167 3.54 -32.95 -40.01
CA ASP A 167 2.16 -33.35 -40.28
C ASP A 167 1.16 -33.02 -39.17
N GLU A 168 -0.04 -32.71 -39.62
CA GLU A 168 -1.26 -32.32 -38.91
C GLU A 168 -2.02 -33.54 -38.33
N GLY A 169 -2.92 -33.27 -37.36
CA GLY A 169 -4.03 -34.20 -37.14
C GLY A 169 -4.76 -34.10 -35.79
N THR A 170 -5.74 -33.22 -35.66
CA THR A 170 -6.95 -33.49 -34.88
C THR A 170 -7.91 -34.34 -35.68
N PRO A 171 -9.03 -34.93 -35.18
CA PRO A 171 -9.87 -34.59 -34.03
C PRO A 171 -10.71 -35.76 -33.37
N VAL A 172 -11.60 -35.36 -32.45
CA VAL A 172 -12.98 -35.79 -32.12
C VAL A 172 -13.23 -36.83 -31.02
N GLU A 173 -13.94 -36.31 -29.98
CA GLU A 173 -15.18 -36.76 -29.31
C GLU A 173 -15.44 -38.24 -28.99
N GLU A 174 -15.77 -38.56 -27.76
CA GLU A 174 -17.15 -39.01 -27.42
C GLU A 174 -17.36 -39.19 -25.90
N ALA A 175 -18.59 -39.06 -25.52
CA ALA A 175 -19.19 -38.84 -24.22
C ALA A 175 -19.47 -40.13 -23.41
N ALA A 176 -19.78 -39.88 -22.13
CA ALA A 176 -20.72 -40.56 -21.23
C ALA A 176 -20.24 -41.75 -20.40
N ALA A 177 -20.31 -41.65 -19.08
CA ALA A 177 -21.40 -42.15 -18.24
C ALA A 177 -21.05 -42.06 -16.75
N VAL A 178 -22.04 -41.70 -15.96
CA VAL A 178 -22.12 -41.52 -14.51
C VAL A 178 -21.97 -42.87 -13.79
N ALA A 179 -21.14 -42.88 -12.73
CA ALA A 179 -21.33 -43.76 -11.58
C ALA A 179 -20.78 -43.04 -10.35
N ALA A 180 -21.67 -42.87 -9.35
CA ALA A 180 -21.35 -42.40 -8.01
C ALA A 180 -20.60 -43.48 -7.25
N ASP A 181 -19.51 -43.10 -6.60
CA ASP A 181 -19.00 -43.83 -5.48
C ASP A 181 -18.35 -42.84 -4.48
N ASP A 182 -18.73 -43.01 -3.20
CA ASP A 182 -18.23 -42.23 -2.08
C ASP A 182 -16.73 -42.55 -1.86
N GLU A 183 -15.85 -41.61 -2.14
CA GLU A 183 -14.49 -41.62 -1.64
C GLU A 183 -14.17 -40.32 -0.94
N GLU A 184 -13.70 -40.46 0.32
CA GLU A 184 -13.18 -39.39 1.15
C GLU A 184 -12.21 -38.53 0.32
N ALA A 185 -12.49 -37.22 0.21
CA ALA A 185 -11.66 -36.28 -0.50
C ALA A 185 -10.33 -36.10 0.24
N GLU A 186 -9.29 -36.79 -0.20
CA GLU A 186 -7.93 -36.38 0.05
C GLU A 186 -7.73 -34.98 -0.52
N VAL A 187 -7.46 -34.00 0.34
CA VAL A 187 -7.03 -32.64 -0.03
C VAL A 187 -5.77 -32.79 -0.86
N PRO A 188 -5.76 -32.35 -2.14
CA PRO A 188 -4.54 -32.44 -2.94
C PRO A 188 -3.46 -31.58 -2.30
N ALA A 189 -2.38 -32.19 -1.85
CA ALA A 189 -1.17 -31.47 -1.50
C ALA A 189 -0.76 -30.64 -2.72
N GLU A 190 -0.75 -29.31 -2.58
CA GLU A 190 -0.25 -28.40 -3.61
C GLU A 190 1.16 -28.84 -3.99
N LYS A 191 1.36 -29.28 -5.23
CA LYS A 191 2.68 -29.60 -5.74
C LYS A 191 3.51 -28.32 -5.71
N PRO A 192 4.70 -28.30 -5.08
CA PRO A 192 5.55 -27.13 -5.11
C PRO A 192 5.86 -26.77 -6.57
N ARG A 193 5.68 -25.51 -6.92
CA ARG A 193 6.11 -24.93 -8.20
C ARG A 193 7.64 -24.96 -8.22
N GLY A 194 8.22 -26.06 -8.71
CA GLY A 194 9.59 -26.46 -8.48
C GLY A 194 10.65 -25.81 -9.39
N GLY A 195 10.45 -24.57 -9.86
CA GLY A 195 11.44 -23.83 -10.65
C GLY A 195 12.05 -22.66 -9.85
N ASP A 196 11.21 -21.74 -9.41
CA ASP A 196 11.66 -20.50 -8.78
C ASP A 196 12.22 -20.69 -7.36
N THR A 197 11.71 -21.64 -6.60
CA THR A 197 12.14 -21.88 -5.21
C THR A 197 13.54 -22.49 -5.13
N ALA A 198 13.88 -23.42 -5.99
CA ALA A 198 15.19 -24.08 -5.98
C ALA A 198 16.33 -23.12 -6.37
N ASP A 199 16.08 -22.20 -7.29
CA ASP A 199 17.05 -21.20 -7.70
C ASP A 199 17.22 -20.13 -6.62
N GLU A 200 16.14 -19.74 -5.94
CA GLU A 200 16.20 -18.81 -4.82
C GLU A 200 16.94 -19.43 -3.62
N GLU A 201 16.67 -20.69 -3.27
CA GLU A 201 17.40 -21.41 -2.22
C GLU A 201 18.90 -21.54 -2.53
N ARG A 202 19.24 -21.83 -3.79
CA ARG A 202 20.65 -21.88 -4.24
C ARG A 202 21.33 -20.52 -4.11
N ALA A 203 20.63 -19.46 -4.44
CA ALA A 203 21.14 -18.10 -4.31
C ALA A 203 21.35 -17.70 -2.83
N TRP A 204 20.48 -18.16 -1.92
CA TRP A 204 20.69 -17.99 -0.49
C TRP A 204 21.87 -18.80 0.05
N LEU A 205 22.10 -20.02 -0.45
CA LEU A 205 23.30 -20.81 -0.13
C LEU A 205 24.57 -20.09 -0.59
N THR A 206 24.58 -19.57 -1.83
CA THR A 206 25.71 -18.80 -2.36
C THR A 206 25.99 -17.57 -1.49
N TYR A 207 24.94 -16.87 -1.05
CA TYR A 207 25.08 -15.75 -0.13
C TYR A 207 25.63 -16.17 1.23
N SER A 208 25.14 -17.31 1.80
CA SER A 208 25.69 -17.87 3.03
C SER A 208 27.18 -18.18 2.90
N ASP A 209 27.60 -18.78 1.76
CA ASP A 209 29.00 -19.10 1.50
C ASP A 209 29.87 -17.85 1.44
N SER A 210 29.36 -16.75 0.85
CA SER A 210 30.06 -15.45 0.83
C SER A 210 30.29 -14.87 2.24
N LEU A 211 29.47 -15.27 3.21
CA LEU A 211 29.57 -14.92 4.62
C LEU A 211 30.31 -16.01 5.46
N GLY A 212 31.07 -16.88 4.79
CA GLY A 212 31.82 -17.97 5.45
C GLY A 212 30.96 -19.12 5.98
N GLY A 213 29.77 -19.33 5.37
CA GLY A 213 28.84 -20.39 5.76
C GLY A 213 27.94 -20.03 6.95
N ALA A 214 27.90 -18.77 7.36
CA ALA A 214 27.20 -18.37 8.60
C ALA A 214 25.66 -18.55 8.54
N GLY A 215 25.10 -18.68 7.36
CA GLY A 215 23.64 -18.74 7.14
C GLY A 215 23.08 -20.15 7.02
N PHE A 216 23.92 -21.19 6.93
CA PHE A 216 23.46 -22.54 6.69
C PHE A 216 24.22 -23.58 7.54
N VAL A 217 23.46 -24.46 8.21
CA VAL A 217 24.00 -25.59 8.97
C VAL A 217 23.90 -26.83 8.09
N PRO A 218 25.04 -27.54 7.80
CA PRO A 218 24.99 -28.76 7.02
C PRO A 218 24.09 -29.82 7.66
N TRP A 219 23.33 -30.52 6.85
CA TRP A 219 22.48 -31.61 7.29
C TRP A 219 23.31 -32.72 7.95
N ARG A 220 22.82 -33.20 9.08
CA ARG A 220 23.46 -34.31 9.83
C ARG A 220 22.41 -35.22 10.43
N ALA A 221 22.71 -36.51 10.48
CA ALA A 221 21.87 -37.49 11.15
C ALA A 221 21.74 -37.17 12.65
N PHE A 222 20.52 -37.31 13.18
CA PHE A 222 20.17 -37.09 14.58
C PHE A 222 19.09 -38.06 15.01
N GLU A 223 19.27 -38.69 16.19
CA GLU A 223 18.25 -39.52 16.83
C GLU A 223 17.32 -38.61 17.68
N HIS A 224 16.12 -38.37 17.16
CA HIS A 224 15.14 -37.56 17.89
C HIS A 224 14.36 -38.44 18.89
N PRO A 225 14.12 -37.99 20.15
CA PRO A 225 13.51 -38.81 21.20
C PRO A 225 12.14 -39.41 20.88
N THR A 226 11.36 -38.71 20.01
CA THR A 226 9.99 -39.13 19.64
C THR A 226 9.84 -39.46 18.16
N LEU A 227 10.66 -38.90 17.26
CA LEU A 227 10.57 -39.09 15.81
C LEU A 227 11.54 -40.17 15.28
N GLY A 228 12.47 -40.66 16.12
CA GLY A 228 13.50 -41.62 15.69
C GLY A 228 14.61 -40.98 14.87
N ALA A 229 15.17 -41.71 13.91
CA ALA A 229 16.24 -41.22 13.05
C ALA A 229 15.75 -40.14 12.12
N VAL A 230 16.31 -38.94 12.23
CA VAL A 230 16.01 -37.75 11.40
C VAL A 230 17.31 -37.09 10.96
N GLU A 231 17.23 -36.16 10.02
CA GLU A 231 18.32 -35.26 9.71
C GLU A 231 17.98 -33.84 10.21
N ILE A 232 18.96 -33.17 10.81
CA ILE A 232 18.85 -31.79 11.26
C ILE A 232 19.89 -30.93 10.56
N GLY A 233 19.48 -29.79 10.08
CA GLY A 233 20.28 -28.83 9.32
C GLY A 233 19.39 -27.79 8.65
N GLY A 234 19.93 -27.07 7.67
CA GLY A 234 19.19 -26.07 6.92
C GLY A 234 19.61 -24.65 7.24
N PHE A 235 18.85 -23.68 6.74
CA PHE A 235 19.12 -22.27 7.00
C PHE A 235 18.96 -21.92 8.47
N VAL A 236 19.88 -21.09 8.96
CA VAL A 236 19.79 -20.54 10.31
C VAL A 236 18.50 -19.73 10.42
N PRO A 237 17.69 -19.92 11.49
CA PRO A 237 16.46 -19.17 11.68
C PRO A 237 16.67 -17.66 11.56
N GLY A 238 15.87 -17.00 10.72
CA GLY A 238 15.96 -15.58 10.46
C GLY A 238 17.02 -15.13 9.45
N PHE A 239 17.91 -16.01 8.99
CA PHE A 239 18.98 -15.65 8.04
C PHE A 239 18.43 -15.07 6.71
N GLN A 240 17.35 -15.64 6.21
CA GLN A 240 16.71 -15.18 4.96
C GLN A 240 15.84 -13.93 5.14
N MET A 241 15.59 -13.49 6.38
CA MET A 241 14.71 -12.37 6.68
C MET A 241 15.43 -11.17 7.28
N ASN A 242 16.59 -11.37 7.90
CA ASN A 242 17.31 -10.34 8.61
C ASN A 242 18.65 -10.02 7.93
N PRO A 243 18.99 -8.73 7.79
CA PRO A 243 20.31 -8.33 7.32
C PRO A 243 21.40 -8.68 8.32
N PRO A 244 22.66 -8.81 7.86
CA PRO A 244 23.79 -8.82 8.76
C PRO A 244 23.80 -7.61 9.69
N ALA A 245 24.17 -7.82 10.96
CA ALA A 245 24.17 -6.77 11.98
C ALA A 245 24.98 -5.53 11.57
N ALA A 246 26.04 -5.71 10.79
CA ALA A 246 26.87 -4.63 10.27
C ALA A 246 26.16 -3.67 9.28
N GLU A 247 25.04 -4.12 8.68
CA GLU A 247 24.30 -3.34 7.69
C GLU A 247 23.14 -2.54 8.32
N LEU A 248 22.75 -2.85 9.57
CA LEU A 248 21.54 -2.30 10.19
C LEU A 248 21.50 -0.77 10.22
N ASP A 249 22.59 -0.12 10.61
CA ASP A 249 22.64 1.36 10.72
C ASP A 249 22.46 2.00 9.33
N ALA A 250 23.15 1.49 8.32
CA ALA A 250 23.06 2.00 6.96
C ALA A 250 21.66 1.79 6.34
N LEU A 251 21.01 0.68 6.65
CA LEU A 251 19.63 0.40 6.24
C LEU A 251 18.64 1.32 6.95
N ALA A 252 18.81 1.50 8.26
CA ALA A 252 17.97 2.41 9.04
C ALA A 252 18.05 3.84 8.50
N ASP A 253 19.24 4.34 8.19
CA ASP A 253 19.44 5.67 7.61
C ASP A 253 18.72 5.82 6.27
N LYS A 254 18.79 4.82 5.39
CA LYS A 254 18.10 4.81 4.09
C LYS A 254 16.58 4.82 4.26
N GLN A 255 16.05 3.98 5.16
CA GLN A 255 14.61 3.94 5.42
C GLN A 255 14.12 5.24 6.07
N LEU A 256 14.88 5.81 7.01
CA LEU A 256 14.57 7.10 7.59
C LEU A 256 14.55 8.20 6.55
N ALA A 257 15.53 8.24 5.64
CA ALA A 257 15.59 9.23 4.56
C ALA A 257 14.33 9.13 3.66
N PHE A 258 13.87 7.92 3.35
CA PHE A 258 12.62 7.72 2.62
C PHE A 258 11.40 8.24 3.38
N VAL A 259 11.28 7.92 4.67
CA VAL A 259 10.16 8.39 5.52
C VAL A 259 10.15 9.92 5.59
N VAL A 260 11.30 10.56 5.77
CA VAL A 260 11.43 12.03 5.78
C VAL A 260 11.00 12.62 4.44
N ALA A 261 11.47 12.04 3.33
CA ALA A 261 11.09 12.49 1.99
C ALA A 261 9.57 12.34 1.71
N LEU A 262 8.91 11.34 2.28
CA LEU A 262 7.45 11.21 2.25
C LEU A 262 6.76 12.31 3.05
N LEU A 263 7.22 12.59 4.28
CA LEU A 263 6.66 13.63 5.14
C LEU A 263 6.73 15.02 4.48
N GLU A 264 7.80 15.30 3.75
CA GLU A 264 7.96 16.55 2.99
C GLU A 264 6.95 16.68 1.83
N ARG A 265 6.46 15.55 1.32
CA ARG A 265 5.48 15.50 0.23
C ARG A 265 4.03 15.50 0.68
N ARG A 266 3.78 15.41 1.99
CA ARG A 266 2.41 15.35 2.52
C ARG A 266 1.51 16.44 1.93
N ALA A 267 0.22 16.14 1.80
CA ALA A 267 -0.75 17.14 1.39
C ALA A 267 -0.73 18.33 2.37
N ASN A 268 -0.83 19.53 1.81
CA ASN A 268 -0.89 20.79 2.56
C ASN A 268 -2.03 21.63 2.00
N VAL A 269 -3.17 21.67 2.71
CA VAL A 269 -4.34 22.39 2.27
C VAL A 269 -4.28 23.84 2.72
N ALA A 270 -3.91 24.72 1.79
CA ALA A 270 -3.92 26.16 1.97
C ALA A 270 -5.29 26.74 1.59
N VAL A 271 -5.72 27.75 2.35
CA VAL A 271 -6.91 28.56 2.06
C VAL A 271 -6.49 29.84 1.34
N ARG A 272 -7.13 30.13 0.20
CA ARG A 272 -6.93 31.34 -0.58
C ARG A 272 -8.21 32.16 -0.63
N GLY A 273 -8.18 33.38 -0.16
CA GLY A 273 -9.34 34.24 0.05
C GLY A 273 -9.90 34.15 1.48
N PRO A 274 -11.19 34.50 1.73
CA PRO A 274 -12.16 34.90 0.73
C PRO A 274 -11.82 36.22 0.05
N GLN A 275 -12.19 36.31 -1.25
CA GLN A 275 -12.24 37.55 -2.00
C GLN A 275 -13.69 38.00 -2.08
N VAL A 276 -13.95 39.22 -1.68
CA VAL A 276 -15.29 39.81 -1.70
C VAL A 276 -15.36 40.85 -2.82
N ARG A 277 -16.34 40.71 -3.70
CA ARG A 277 -16.62 41.66 -4.78
C ARG A 277 -18.06 42.15 -4.65
N ARG A 278 -18.24 43.45 -4.56
CA ARG A 278 -19.55 44.07 -4.57
C ARG A 278 -20.13 44.04 -5.99
N LEU A 279 -21.32 43.50 -6.16
CA LEU A 279 -22.03 43.48 -7.43
C LEU A 279 -22.94 44.68 -7.55
N THR A 280 -23.68 45.02 -6.48
CA THR A 280 -24.52 46.20 -6.30
C THR A 280 -24.74 46.39 -4.79
N ASP A 281 -25.54 47.38 -4.42
CA ASP A 281 -25.86 47.62 -3.01
C ASP A 281 -26.54 46.41 -2.37
N GLY A 282 -25.91 45.94 -1.27
CA GLY A 282 -26.38 44.77 -0.54
C GLY A 282 -26.18 43.43 -1.25
N LEU A 283 -25.48 43.40 -2.39
CA LEU A 283 -25.21 42.17 -3.15
C LEU A 283 -23.71 41.96 -3.37
N TYR A 284 -23.20 40.85 -2.90
CA TYR A 284 -21.79 40.53 -2.92
C TYR A 284 -21.52 39.15 -3.54
N GLU A 285 -20.43 39.03 -4.30
CA GLU A 285 -19.83 37.77 -4.69
C GLU A 285 -18.68 37.50 -3.75
N VAL A 286 -18.64 36.29 -3.17
CA VAL A 286 -17.58 35.82 -2.29
C VAL A 286 -16.94 34.57 -2.92
N ARG A 287 -15.61 34.60 -3.07
CA ARG A 287 -14.83 33.49 -3.64
C ARG A 287 -13.81 32.99 -2.63
N LEU A 288 -13.84 31.70 -2.37
CA LEU A 288 -12.84 30.97 -1.57
C LEU A 288 -12.23 29.86 -2.39
N ALA A 289 -10.94 29.62 -2.24
CA ALA A 289 -10.32 28.43 -2.82
C ALA A 289 -9.53 27.65 -1.79
N LEU A 290 -9.64 26.33 -1.84
CA LEU A 290 -8.76 25.38 -1.21
C LEU A 290 -7.73 24.94 -2.23
N VAL A 291 -6.45 24.98 -1.86
CA VAL A 291 -5.33 24.59 -2.72
C VAL A 291 -4.48 23.57 -1.99
N ASN A 292 -4.28 22.41 -2.60
CA ASN A 292 -3.29 21.47 -2.07
C ASN A 292 -1.90 21.83 -2.59
N GLU A 293 -1.10 22.46 -1.75
CA GLU A 293 0.27 22.87 -2.08
C GLU A 293 1.29 21.73 -1.88
N GLY A 294 0.85 20.60 -1.30
CA GLY A 294 1.66 19.40 -1.17
C GLY A 294 1.75 18.59 -2.46
N ARG A 295 2.62 17.60 -2.45
CA ARG A 295 2.83 16.69 -3.58
C ARG A 295 2.02 15.39 -3.50
N LEU A 296 1.42 15.11 -2.36
CA LEU A 296 0.51 13.98 -2.20
C LEU A 296 -0.94 14.47 -2.19
N PRO A 297 -1.91 13.65 -2.63
CA PRO A 297 -3.32 13.99 -2.55
C PRO A 297 -3.81 13.99 -1.10
N THR A 298 -4.91 14.70 -0.80
CA THR A 298 -5.51 14.71 0.54
C THR A 298 -6.11 13.36 0.95
N THR A 299 -6.46 12.53 -0.01
CA THR A 299 -6.87 11.14 0.16
C THR A 299 -6.63 10.39 -1.16
N THR A 300 -6.57 9.07 -1.13
CA THR A 300 -6.46 8.24 -2.34
C THR A 300 -7.73 8.34 -3.20
N ALA A 301 -7.65 7.96 -4.47
CA ALA A 301 -8.82 7.82 -5.33
C ALA A 301 -9.75 6.74 -4.77
N MET A 302 -9.19 5.66 -4.24
CA MET A 302 -9.93 4.62 -3.52
C MET A 302 -10.69 5.20 -2.34
N GLY A 303 -10.06 6.04 -1.51
CA GLY A 303 -10.68 6.69 -0.36
C GLY A 303 -11.81 7.65 -0.75
N ALA A 304 -11.64 8.38 -1.83
CA ALA A 304 -12.68 9.27 -2.36
C ALA A 304 -13.90 8.48 -2.89
N ARG A 305 -13.67 7.30 -3.48
CA ARG A 305 -14.71 6.40 -3.99
C ARG A 305 -15.44 5.66 -2.87
N ALA A 306 -14.72 5.01 -1.99
CA ALA A 306 -15.27 4.19 -0.91
C ALA A 306 -15.81 5.02 0.28
N ARG A 307 -15.35 6.28 0.41
CA ARG A 307 -15.78 7.24 1.46
C ARG A 307 -15.66 6.74 2.90
N PRO A 308 -14.58 6.05 3.28
CA PRO A 308 -14.40 5.54 4.64
C PRO A 308 -14.04 6.65 5.64
N VAL A 309 -13.62 7.81 5.15
CA VAL A 309 -13.27 9.01 5.93
C VAL A 309 -14.16 10.17 5.52
N LEU A 310 -14.30 11.15 6.42
CA LEU A 310 -15.10 12.34 6.14
C LEU A 310 -14.38 13.25 5.13
N PRO A 311 -15.14 13.94 4.25
CA PRO A 311 -14.56 14.95 3.35
C PRO A 311 -14.14 16.19 4.13
N THR A 312 -13.31 17.03 3.51
CA THR A 312 -13.19 18.43 3.91
C THR A 312 -14.51 19.11 3.64
N VAL A 313 -15.13 19.73 4.65
CA VAL A 313 -16.40 20.44 4.52
C VAL A 313 -16.13 21.94 4.57
N VAL A 314 -16.61 22.68 3.56
CA VAL A 314 -16.66 24.13 3.51
C VAL A 314 -18.08 24.55 3.81
N ARG A 315 -18.31 25.23 4.94
CA ARG A 315 -19.65 25.65 5.37
C ARG A 315 -19.67 27.17 5.57
N LEU A 316 -20.54 27.83 4.83
CA LEU A 316 -20.83 29.25 5.05
C LEU A 316 -21.86 29.38 6.17
N GLU A 317 -21.48 30.06 7.24
CA GLU A 317 -22.34 30.30 8.41
C GLU A 317 -23.24 31.52 8.17
N LEU A 318 -24.26 31.33 7.34
CA LEU A 318 -25.21 32.37 6.96
C LEU A 318 -26.61 31.78 6.79
N ALA A 319 -27.65 32.59 7.07
CA ALA A 319 -29.03 32.16 6.87
C ALA A 319 -29.29 31.89 5.37
N PRO A 320 -29.98 30.78 5.02
CA PRO A 320 -30.18 30.37 3.63
C PRO A 320 -30.82 31.43 2.74
N GLU A 321 -31.72 32.24 3.28
CA GLU A 321 -32.41 33.33 2.57
C GLU A 321 -31.46 34.42 2.08
N ASN A 322 -30.29 34.53 2.64
CA ASN A 322 -29.25 35.49 2.27
C ASN A 322 -28.29 34.96 1.20
N VAL A 323 -28.38 33.66 0.82
CA VAL A 323 -27.57 33.04 -0.21
C VAL A 323 -28.39 32.90 -1.49
N LEU A 324 -28.07 33.71 -2.49
CA LEU A 324 -28.78 33.68 -3.77
C LEU A 324 -28.22 32.63 -4.74
N ALA A 325 -26.92 32.35 -4.63
CA ALA A 325 -26.25 31.30 -5.40
C ALA A 325 -25.05 30.75 -4.60
N GLY A 326 -24.68 29.53 -4.91
CA GLY A 326 -23.65 28.77 -4.18
C GLY A 326 -24.25 27.88 -3.09
N ALA A 327 -23.56 26.77 -2.79
CA ALA A 327 -23.96 25.85 -1.75
C ALA A 327 -23.52 26.37 -0.37
N LEU A 328 -24.43 26.33 0.62
CA LEU A 328 -24.06 26.62 2.02
C LEU A 328 -23.04 25.65 2.58
N VAL A 329 -23.12 24.39 2.15
CA VAL A 329 -22.22 23.31 2.56
C VAL A 329 -21.70 22.63 1.32
N GLU A 330 -20.38 22.60 1.18
CA GLU A 330 -19.68 21.91 0.10
C GLU A 330 -18.77 20.83 0.68
N GLN A 331 -18.75 19.66 0.04
CA GLN A 331 -17.94 18.51 0.45
C GLN A 331 -16.81 18.25 -0.56
N VAL A 332 -15.58 18.41 -0.13
CA VAL A 332 -14.40 18.16 -0.96
C VAL A 332 -13.77 16.84 -0.54
N TRP A 333 -14.05 15.80 -1.30
CA TRP A 333 -13.59 14.43 -0.97
C TRP A 333 -12.11 14.23 -1.24
N ARG A 334 -11.57 14.86 -2.29
CA ARG A 334 -10.17 14.72 -2.68
C ARG A 334 -9.66 15.99 -3.33
N LEU A 335 -8.49 16.45 -2.92
CA LEU A 335 -7.66 17.40 -3.65
C LEU A 335 -6.38 16.68 -4.09
N ALA A 336 -6.20 16.48 -5.40
CA ALA A 336 -4.95 15.96 -5.94
C ALA A 336 -3.77 16.91 -5.63
N ALA A 337 -2.55 16.46 -5.81
CA ALA A 337 -1.38 17.32 -5.70
C ALA A 337 -1.50 18.55 -6.62
N GLY A 338 -1.26 19.74 -6.08
CA GLY A 338 -1.38 21.01 -6.82
C GLY A 338 -2.82 21.41 -7.20
N ALA A 339 -3.81 20.58 -6.87
CA ALA A 339 -5.19 20.87 -7.27
C ALA A 339 -5.79 22.03 -6.47
N ARG A 340 -6.72 22.74 -7.11
CA ARG A 340 -7.50 23.86 -6.57
C ARG A 340 -8.99 23.51 -6.65
N HIS A 341 -9.69 23.69 -5.53
CA HIS A 341 -11.17 23.69 -5.47
C HIS A 341 -11.65 25.09 -5.15
N GLU A 342 -12.52 25.63 -5.97
CA GLU A 342 -13.04 26.98 -5.82
C GLU A 342 -14.53 26.94 -5.48
N GLN A 343 -14.91 27.66 -4.44
CA GLN A 343 -16.29 27.86 -4.02
C GLN A 343 -16.65 29.33 -4.19
N VAL A 344 -17.82 29.57 -4.79
CA VAL A 344 -18.32 30.89 -5.09
C VAL A 344 -19.74 31.03 -4.55
N TRP A 345 -20.01 32.13 -3.85
CA TRP A 345 -21.33 32.46 -3.35
C TRP A 345 -21.76 33.84 -3.86
N THR A 346 -23.07 34.01 -4.07
CA THR A 346 -23.71 35.31 -4.26
C THR A 346 -24.58 35.55 -3.04
N LEU A 347 -24.26 36.60 -2.28
CA LEU A 347 -24.86 36.91 -0.99
C LEU A 347 -25.66 38.21 -1.03
N ARG A 348 -26.82 38.22 -0.39
CA ARG A 348 -27.61 39.41 -0.14
C ARG A 348 -27.53 39.79 1.33
N VAL A 349 -26.62 40.70 1.68
CA VAL A 349 -26.41 41.19 3.04
C VAL A 349 -26.08 42.69 3.04
N PRO A 350 -26.33 43.41 4.14
CA PRO A 350 -25.86 44.78 4.29
C PRO A 350 -24.36 44.93 4.18
N ALA A 351 -23.87 46.08 3.72
CA ALA A 351 -22.43 46.35 3.71
C ALA A 351 -21.84 46.27 5.14
N GLY A 352 -20.64 45.68 5.25
CA GLY A 352 -19.95 45.46 6.53
C GLY A 352 -20.53 44.36 7.40
N THR A 353 -21.49 43.56 6.91
CA THR A 353 -21.99 42.38 7.65
C THR A 353 -20.83 41.40 7.95
N PRO A 354 -20.64 41.02 9.24
CA PRO A 354 -19.70 39.98 9.59
C PRO A 354 -20.13 38.63 8.99
N LEU A 355 -19.17 37.91 8.39
CA LEU A 355 -19.37 36.63 7.75
C LEU A 355 -18.32 35.63 8.28
N GLU A 356 -18.71 34.37 8.33
CA GLU A 356 -17.85 33.28 8.73
C GLU A 356 -17.99 32.10 7.78
N ILE A 357 -16.83 31.49 7.42
CA ILE A 357 -16.76 30.21 6.74
C ILE A 357 -16.07 29.23 7.67
N ALA A 358 -16.74 28.14 8.00
CA ALA A 358 -16.15 27.01 8.71
C ALA A 358 -15.54 26.05 7.69
N LEU A 359 -14.27 25.73 7.89
CA LEU A 359 -13.56 24.66 7.21
C LEU A 359 -13.36 23.51 8.20
N LEU A 360 -14.03 22.39 7.97
CA LEU A 360 -14.06 21.27 8.89
C LEU A 360 -13.34 20.08 8.24
N ASP A 361 -12.24 19.63 8.87
CA ASP A 361 -11.42 18.56 8.34
C ASP A 361 -10.70 17.79 9.46
N ASP A 362 -10.96 16.50 9.58
CA ASP A 362 -10.34 15.66 10.61
C ASP A 362 -8.84 15.46 10.41
N ARG A 363 -8.34 15.64 9.17
CA ARG A 363 -6.93 15.39 8.80
C ARG A 363 -6.07 16.66 8.90
N TYR A 364 -6.63 17.80 8.52
CA TYR A 364 -5.89 19.07 8.42
C TYR A 364 -6.33 20.11 9.46
N GLY A 365 -7.23 19.70 10.37
CA GLY A 365 -7.75 20.53 11.45
C GLY A 365 -8.86 21.47 11.02
N ASP A 366 -9.77 21.71 11.96
CA ASP A 366 -10.90 22.65 11.77
C ASP A 366 -10.39 24.08 11.86
N ARG A 367 -10.90 24.94 10.93
CA ARG A 367 -10.53 26.35 10.84
C ARG A 367 -11.78 27.21 10.68
N SER A 368 -11.75 28.39 11.27
CA SER A 368 -12.74 29.45 11.06
C SER A 368 -12.11 30.59 10.27
N ILE A 369 -12.83 31.06 9.25
CA ILE A 369 -12.40 32.13 8.37
C ILE A 369 -13.44 33.25 8.53
N THR A 370 -13.06 34.33 9.23
CA THR A 370 -13.93 35.48 9.49
C THR A 370 -13.55 36.66 8.61
N PHE A 371 -14.54 37.35 8.08
CA PHE A 371 -14.37 38.50 7.20
C PHE A 371 -15.64 39.35 7.22
N THR A 372 -15.66 40.46 6.51
CA THR A 372 -16.85 41.36 6.35
C THR A 372 -17.29 41.42 4.90
N ALA A 373 -18.56 41.70 4.68
CA ALA A 373 -19.10 41.97 3.36
C ALA A 373 -18.62 43.33 2.85
N ASP A 374 -17.33 43.43 2.54
CA ASP A 374 -16.64 44.63 2.05
C ASP A 374 -15.47 44.20 1.15
N GLU A 375 -15.23 44.88 0.04
CA GLU A 375 -14.12 44.60 -0.89
C GLU A 375 -12.75 44.86 -0.28
N THR A 376 -12.68 45.67 0.79
CA THR A 376 -11.44 45.98 1.51
C THR A 376 -11.17 45.01 2.68
N THR A 377 -12.02 44.01 2.86
CA THR A 377 -11.92 43.06 3.98
C THR A 377 -10.59 42.31 3.97
N THR A 378 -10.00 42.18 5.16
CA THR A 378 -8.85 41.29 5.38
C THR A 378 -9.36 40.10 6.17
N PRO A 379 -9.35 38.86 5.59
CA PRO A 379 -9.85 37.70 6.29
C PRO A 379 -8.90 37.29 7.42
N THR A 380 -9.48 36.83 8.54
CA THR A 380 -8.75 36.19 9.63
C THR A 380 -9.01 34.71 9.61
N ILE A 381 -7.96 33.90 9.57
CA ILE A 381 -8.02 32.43 9.62
C ILE A 381 -7.50 31.98 10.98
N ALA A 382 -8.33 31.31 11.74
CA ALA A 382 -7.99 30.80 13.06
C ALA A 382 -8.37 29.32 13.23
N PRO A 383 -7.68 28.56 14.10
CA PRO A 383 -8.15 27.24 14.50
C PRO A 383 -9.56 27.33 15.09
N ARG A 384 -10.39 26.34 14.75
CA ARG A 384 -11.74 26.18 15.29
C ARG A 384 -11.75 25.01 16.29
N ALA A 385 -12.50 25.14 17.36
CA ALA A 385 -12.73 24.01 18.24
C ALA A 385 -13.41 22.86 17.47
N LYS A 386 -12.97 21.63 17.70
CA LYS A 386 -13.49 20.46 17.01
C LYS A 386 -14.97 20.27 17.38
N GLU A 387 -15.84 20.25 16.38
CA GLU A 387 -17.24 19.87 16.53
C GLU A 387 -17.37 18.34 16.52
N LEU A 388 -18.24 17.81 17.37
CA LEU A 388 -18.63 16.39 17.29
C LEU A 388 -19.41 16.18 15.99
N ARG A 389 -18.94 15.27 15.15
CA ARG A 389 -19.52 14.93 13.83
C ARG A 389 -19.94 13.49 13.77
#